data_2f4bc72d39eda8e683fb41333c139cc5
#
_entry.id   2f4bc72d39eda8e683fb41333c139cc5
#
_cell.length_a   1.000
_cell.length_b   1.000
_cell.length_c   1.000
_cell.angle_alpha   90.00
_cell.angle_beta   90.00
_cell.angle_gamma   90.00
#
_symmetry.space_group_name_H-M   'P 1'
#
loop_
_entity.id
_entity.type
_entity.pdbx_description
1 polymer ?
#
loop_
_entity_poly.entity_id
_entity_poly.type
_entity_poly.pdbx_seq_one_letter_code
_entity_poly.pdbx_strand_id
1 'polypeptide(L)'
;MPRIIFMNDRLVPEEEARVSVFDHGLLYGDGVFEGLRSYSGRVFRLDAHLDRLWASARAISLEIPLSQTQVAQAVVDTLAANQLVDGYVRLVVTRGAGSLGLDPNRTKHPQVIVIADTISLYPREFYEQGLRIVTAATQRVHSAALSPRIKSLNYLNNIMAKLEGLQAGCVEALMLNHKGEVAECTGDNVFVVRGGRLLTPPPDAGILEGITRGAVMELAHAAGIDCREATLTRYDLYTAEECFLTGTAAEVIPVVEIDGRKIGSGTPGAVTARLTADFHRLVRR
;
A
#
# COMPACT_ATOMS: atom_id res chain seq x y z
N MET A 1 -18.26 3.42 20.95
CA MET A 1 -19.44 3.45 20.06
C MET A 1 -19.24 2.37 19.01
N PRO A 2 -20.30 1.74 18.48
CA PRO A 2 -20.14 0.82 17.36
C PRO A 2 -19.54 1.57 16.17
N ARG A 3 -18.72 0.87 15.38
CA ARG A 3 -18.06 1.42 14.19
C ARG A 3 -19.11 1.68 13.10
N ILE A 4 -19.01 2.79 12.41
CA ILE A 4 -19.89 3.17 11.30
C ILE A 4 -19.15 2.92 9.97
N ILE A 5 -19.80 2.21 9.08
CA ILE A 5 -19.27 1.81 7.77
C ILE A 5 -20.12 2.48 6.69
N PHE A 6 -19.48 3.04 5.64
CA PHE A 6 -20.23 3.43 4.45
C PHE A 6 -20.40 2.22 3.53
N MET A 7 -21.65 1.96 3.13
CA MET A 7 -21.97 0.92 2.15
C MET A 7 -22.85 1.48 1.04
N ASN A 8 -22.31 1.50 -0.16
CA ASN A 8 -22.98 1.89 -1.40
C ASN A 8 -23.48 3.34 -1.44
N ASP A 9 -24.48 3.68 -0.64
CA ASP A 9 -25.16 4.98 -0.66
C ASP A 9 -25.39 5.58 0.74
N ARG A 10 -25.03 4.85 1.82
CA ARG A 10 -25.34 5.26 3.19
C ARG A 10 -24.33 4.76 4.22
N LEU A 11 -24.32 5.43 5.36
CA LEU A 11 -23.64 5.01 6.56
C LEU A 11 -24.50 4.00 7.34
N VAL A 12 -23.92 2.88 7.73
CA VAL A 12 -24.58 1.81 8.50
C VAL A 12 -23.72 1.41 9.70
N PRO A 13 -24.31 0.92 10.80
CA PRO A 13 -23.56 0.27 11.87
C PRO A 13 -22.80 -0.96 11.35
N GLU A 14 -21.65 -1.29 11.97
CA GLU A 14 -20.78 -2.41 11.59
C GLU A 14 -21.54 -3.74 11.49
N GLU A 15 -22.49 -4.00 12.37
CA GLU A 15 -23.31 -5.20 12.39
C GLU A 15 -24.26 -5.33 11.19
N GLU A 16 -24.56 -4.22 10.50
CA GLU A 16 -25.39 -4.20 9.29
C GLU A 16 -24.55 -4.24 8.00
N ALA A 17 -23.25 -3.98 8.11
CA ALA A 17 -22.34 -3.97 6.96
C ALA A 17 -22.07 -5.40 6.47
N ARG A 18 -22.84 -5.84 5.46
CA ARG A 18 -22.81 -7.22 4.95
C ARG A 18 -22.66 -7.26 3.45
N VAL A 19 -21.90 -8.22 2.96
CA VAL A 19 -21.81 -8.57 1.53
C VAL A 19 -22.44 -9.94 1.31
N SER A 20 -22.94 -10.15 0.09
CA SER A 20 -23.49 -11.46 -0.29
C SER A 20 -22.39 -12.52 -0.32
N VAL A 21 -22.72 -13.76 0.07
CA VAL A 21 -21.81 -14.92 -0.12
C VAL A 21 -21.57 -15.22 -1.61
N PHE A 22 -22.38 -14.68 -2.51
CA PHE A 22 -22.23 -14.75 -3.96
C PHE A 22 -21.49 -13.54 -4.56
N ASP A 23 -20.93 -12.65 -3.71
CA ASP A 23 -20.12 -11.53 -4.20
C ASP A 23 -18.82 -12.05 -4.82
N HIS A 24 -18.54 -11.65 -6.07
CA HIS A 24 -17.34 -12.10 -6.79
C HIS A 24 -16.04 -11.54 -6.16
N GLY A 25 -16.11 -10.43 -5.44
CA GLY A 25 -14.99 -9.97 -4.61
C GLY A 25 -14.64 -10.98 -3.52
N LEU A 26 -15.64 -11.60 -2.89
CA LEU A 26 -15.44 -12.66 -1.90
C LEU A 26 -15.01 -13.98 -2.56
N LEU A 27 -15.69 -14.40 -3.65
CA LEU A 27 -15.48 -15.70 -4.26
C LEU A 27 -14.17 -15.79 -5.06
N TYR A 28 -13.79 -14.71 -5.74
CA TYR A 28 -12.70 -14.73 -6.74
C TYR A 28 -11.67 -13.62 -6.55
N GLY A 29 -11.84 -12.74 -5.59
CA GLY A 29 -11.02 -11.54 -5.45
C GLY A 29 -11.26 -10.51 -6.56
N ASP A 30 -12.42 -10.55 -7.23
CA ASP A 30 -12.78 -9.64 -8.32
C ASP A 30 -13.28 -8.31 -7.75
N GLY A 31 -12.33 -7.42 -7.59
CA GLY A 31 -12.52 -6.10 -7.05
C GLY A 31 -11.20 -5.36 -6.85
N VAL A 32 -11.30 -4.12 -6.43
CA VAL A 32 -10.17 -3.21 -6.22
C VAL A 32 -10.30 -2.52 -4.87
N PHE A 33 -9.18 -2.02 -4.34
CA PHE A 33 -9.22 -1.33 -3.06
C PHE A 33 -8.17 -0.22 -2.95
N GLU A 34 -8.37 0.65 -1.97
CA GLU A 34 -7.39 1.62 -1.51
C GLU A 34 -7.20 1.58 0.01
N GLY A 35 -6.01 1.96 0.43
CA GLY A 35 -5.72 2.32 1.80
C GLY A 35 -5.37 3.79 1.83
N LEU A 36 -6.11 4.59 2.60
CA LEU A 36 -5.88 6.02 2.73
C LEU A 36 -5.59 6.35 4.20
N ARG A 37 -4.93 7.47 4.44
CA ARG A 37 -4.68 7.94 5.79
C ARG A 37 -5.07 9.40 5.94
N SER A 38 -5.73 9.73 7.04
CA SER A 38 -6.01 11.12 7.41
C SER A 38 -5.02 11.60 8.44
N TYR A 39 -4.67 12.88 8.34
CA TYR A 39 -3.82 13.60 9.28
C TYR A 39 -4.47 14.94 9.59
N SER A 40 -4.68 15.22 10.85
CA SER A 40 -5.34 16.47 11.29
C SER A 40 -6.67 16.73 10.56
N GLY A 41 -7.47 15.67 10.35
CA GLY A 41 -8.78 15.73 9.70
C GLY A 41 -8.76 15.79 8.16
N ARG A 42 -7.59 15.72 7.50
CA ARG A 42 -7.47 15.74 6.04
C ARG A 42 -6.91 14.42 5.52
N VAL A 43 -7.54 13.86 4.50
CA VAL A 43 -7.04 12.66 3.84
C VAL A 43 -5.87 13.03 2.93
N PHE A 44 -4.72 12.44 3.18
CA PHE A 44 -3.51 12.69 2.40
C PHE A 44 -3.65 12.17 0.97
N ARG A 45 -3.46 13.07 -0.01
CA ARG A 45 -3.49 12.74 -1.44
C ARG A 45 -4.75 11.97 -1.89
N LEU A 46 -5.93 12.34 -1.37
CA LEU A 46 -7.19 11.69 -1.67
C LEU A 46 -7.41 11.51 -3.17
N ASP A 47 -7.24 12.58 -3.96
CA ASP A 47 -7.46 12.53 -5.42
C ASP A 47 -6.55 11.51 -6.10
N ALA A 48 -5.25 11.46 -5.77
CA ALA A 48 -4.31 10.50 -6.33
C ALA A 48 -4.68 9.04 -5.98
N HIS A 49 -5.21 8.79 -4.78
CA HIS A 49 -5.73 7.48 -4.41
C HIS A 49 -6.98 7.11 -5.21
N LEU A 50 -7.89 8.06 -5.42
CA LEU A 50 -9.11 7.83 -6.22
C LEU A 50 -8.75 7.60 -7.70
N ASP A 51 -7.84 8.38 -8.26
CA ASP A 51 -7.36 8.18 -9.63
C ASP A 51 -6.79 6.77 -9.82
N ARG A 52 -6.00 6.27 -8.87
CA ARG A 52 -5.44 4.91 -8.90
C ARG A 52 -6.53 3.84 -8.72
N LEU A 53 -7.55 4.08 -7.87
CA LEU A 53 -8.70 3.18 -7.73
C LEU A 53 -9.44 3.05 -9.05
N TRP A 54 -9.74 4.17 -9.73
CA TRP A 54 -10.42 4.17 -11.02
C TRP A 54 -9.58 3.55 -12.12
N ALA A 55 -8.28 3.79 -12.13
CA ALA A 55 -7.36 3.12 -13.06
C ALA A 55 -7.35 1.61 -12.85
N SER A 56 -7.30 1.16 -11.59
CA SER A 56 -7.37 -0.27 -11.23
C SER A 56 -8.70 -0.90 -11.63
N ALA A 57 -9.82 -0.24 -11.36
CA ALA A 57 -11.16 -0.69 -11.73
C ALA A 57 -11.31 -0.80 -13.25
N ARG A 58 -10.85 0.21 -14.00
CA ARG A 58 -10.85 0.19 -15.47
C ARG A 58 -10.04 -0.97 -16.03
N ALA A 59 -8.89 -1.27 -15.43
CA ALA A 59 -8.01 -2.36 -15.88
C ALA A 59 -8.66 -3.75 -15.78
N ILE A 60 -9.64 -3.93 -14.88
CA ILE A 60 -10.40 -5.17 -14.73
C ILE A 60 -11.85 -5.03 -15.27
N SER A 61 -12.14 -3.97 -16.04
CA SER A 61 -13.49 -3.67 -16.56
C SER A 61 -14.56 -3.66 -15.45
N LEU A 62 -14.24 -3.10 -14.29
CA LEU A 62 -15.15 -2.89 -13.18
C LEU A 62 -15.67 -1.45 -13.20
N GLU A 63 -16.97 -1.27 -13.34
CA GLU A 63 -17.63 0.04 -13.25
C GLU A 63 -17.93 0.35 -11.76
N ILE A 64 -17.43 1.48 -11.29
CA ILE A 64 -17.72 1.97 -9.93
C ILE A 64 -19.05 2.73 -9.99
N PRO A 65 -20.09 2.35 -9.20
CA PRO A 65 -21.44 2.90 -9.34
C PRO A 65 -21.59 4.33 -8.79
N LEU A 66 -20.55 4.88 -8.19
CA LEU A 66 -20.48 6.25 -7.66
C LEU A 66 -19.45 7.06 -8.42
N SER A 67 -19.62 8.38 -8.49
CA SER A 67 -18.59 9.27 -9.00
C SER A 67 -17.42 9.41 -8.01
N GLN A 68 -16.26 9.88 -8.49
CA GLN A 68 -15.10 10.15 -7.61
C GLN A 68 -15.46 11.13 -6.49
N THR A 69 -16.25 12.16 -6.79
CA THR A 69 -16.71 13.14 -5.79
C THR A 69 -17.57 12.49 -4.70
N GLN A 70 -18.47 11.58 -5.07
CA GLN A 70 -19.31 10.86 -4.12
C GLN A 70 -18.47 9.92 -3.23
N VAL A 71 -17.50 9.22 -3.81
CA VAL A 71 -16.60 8.36 -3.05
C VAL A 71 -15.67 9.19 -2.15
N ALA A 72 -15.17 10.33 -2.61
CA ALA A 72 -14.40 11.26 -1.78
C ALA A 72 -15.22 11.72 -0.57
N GLN A 73 -16.48 12.11 -0.78
CA GLN A 73 -17.37 12.51 0.30
C GLN A 73 -17.65 11.35 1.26
N ALA A 74 -17.90 10.14 0.74
CA ALA A 74 -18.10 8.94 1.57
C ALA A 74 -16.89 8.63 2.49
N VAL A 75 -15.66 8.85 2.00
CA VAL A 75 -14.44 8.72 2.82
C VAL A 75 -14.44 9.73 3.96
N VAL A 76 -14.74 11.00 3.68
CA VAL A 76 -14.78 12.08 4.68
C VAL A 76 -15.90 11.84 5.70
N ASP A 77 -17.08 11.48 5.24
CA ASP A 77 -18.24 11.23 6.09
C ASP A 77 -18.02 10.01 7.01
N THR A 78 -17.34 8.97 6.50
CA THR A 78 -17.02 7.78 7.32
C THR A 78 -16.02 8.12 8.42
N LEU A 79 -14.99 8.91 8.13
CA LEU A 79 -14.05 9.41 9.15
C LEU A 79 -14.79 10.25 10.21
N ALA A 80 -15.64 11.17 9.78
CA ALA A 80 -16.40 12.04 10.66
C ALA A 80 -17.38 11.24 11.57
N ALA A 81 -18.12 10.28 10.99
CA ALA A 81 -19.05 9.43 11.73
C ALA A 81 -18.36 8.58 12.82
N ASN A 82 -17.09 8.21 12.60
CA ASN A 82 -16.26 7.51 13.57
C ASN A 82 -15.40 8.43 14.45
N GLN A 83 -15.53 9.76 14.31
CA GLN A 83 -14.79 10.77 15.08
C GLN A 83 -13.26 10.62 14.94
N LEU A 84 -12.79 10.23 13.74
CA LEU A 84 -11.38 10.00 13.46
C LEU A 84 -10.76 11.24 12.80
N VAL A 85 -9.86 11.89 13.49
CA VAL A 85 -9.03 13.00 12.99
C VAL A 85 -7.78 12.45 12.30
N ASP A 86 -7.08 11.56 12.98
CA ASP A 86 -5.94 10.79 12.46
C ASP A 86 -6.38 9.33 12.29
N GLY A 87 -6.81 8.96 11.09
CA GLY A 87 -7.41 7.66 10.83
C GLY A 87 -6.83 6.97 9.60
N TYR A 88 -7.12 5.69 9.49
CA TYR A 88 -6.87 4.88 8.32
C TYR A 88 -8.19 4.47 7.68
N VAL A 89 -8.27 4.58 6.37
CA VAL A 89 -9.45 4.20 5.60
C VAL A 89 -9.11 3.05 4.66
N ARG A 90 -9.93 2.01 4.70
CA ARG A 90 -9.99 0.95 3.72
C ARG A 90 -11.20 1.21 2.82
N LEU A 91 -10.95 1.58 1.58
CA LEU A 91 -11.96 1.75 0.53
C LEU A 91 -11.91 0.52 -0.37
N VAL A 92 -13.02 -0.19 -0.50
CA VAL A 92 -13.14 -1.43 -1.30
C VAL A 92 -14.24 -1.26 -2.32
N VAL A 93 -14.00 -1.72 -3.54
CA VAL A 93 -15.03 -1.87 -4.56
C VAL A 93 -15.00 -3.31 -5.05
N THR A 94 -16.10 -4.06 -4.83
CA THR A 94 -16.26 -5.41 -5.37
C THR A 94 -17.08 -5.39 -6.65
N ARG A 95 -16.98 -6.45 -7.45
CA ARG A 95 -17.83 -6.62 -8.64
C ARG A 95 -19.32 -6.82 -8.29
N GLY A 96 -19.65 -7.18 -7.05
CA GLY A 96 -20.99 -7.49 -6.60
C GLY A 96 -21.38 -8.96 -6.76
N ALA A 97 -22.63 -9.25 -6.39
CA ALA A 97 -23.16 -10.61 -6.40
C ALA A 97 -23.52 -11.10 -7.80
N GLY A 98 -23.27 -12.38 -8.06
CA GLY A 98 -23.58 -13.00 -9.35
C GLY A 98 -23.79 -14.51 -9.28
N SER A 99 -23.90 -15.13 -10.44
CA SER A 99 -23.90 -16.59 -10.55
C SER A 99 -22.50 -17.16 -10.29
N LEU A 100 -22.39 -18.41 -9.88
CA LEU A 100 -21.12 -19.10 -9.83
C LEU A 100 -20.51 -19.19 -11.24
N GLY A 101 -19.21 -18.89 -11.34
CA GLY A 101 -18.47 -18.85 -12.61
C GLY A 101 -17.73 -17.52 -12.78
N LEU A 102 -16.88 -17.44 -13.82
CA LEU A 102 -15.92 -16.34 -13.99
C LEU A 102 -16.40 -15.23 -14.95
N ASP A 103 -17.63 -15.32 -15.49
CA ASP A 103 -18.16 -14.32 -16.39
C ASP A 103 -18.59 -13.05 -15.63
N PRO A 104 -17.86 -11.92 -15.75
CA PRO A 104 -18.18 -10.70 -15.01
C PRO A 104 -19.52 -10.08 -15.42
N ASN A 105 -20.04 -10.41 -16.62
CA ASN A 105 -21.33 -9.90 -17.08
C ASN A 105 -22.54 -10.52 -16.34
N ARG A 106 -22.29 -11.56 -15.57
CA ARG A 106 -23.31 -12.24 -14.75
C ARG A 106 -23.38 -11.75 -13.32
N THR A 107 -22.69 -10.66 -13.02
CA THR A 107 -22.72 -9.97 -11.71
C THR A 107 -23.62 -8.74 -11.78
N LYS A 108 -24.14 -8.33 -10.65
CA LYS A 108 -24.96 -7.13 -10.50
C LYS A 108 -24.61 -6.42 -9.19
N HIS A 109 -24.84 -5.12 -9.17
CA HIS A 109 -24.72 -4.28 -7.98
C HIS A 109 -23.30 -4.33 -7.38
N PRO A 110 -22.28 -3.76 -8.06
CA PRO A 110 -20.97 -3.55 -7.47
C PRO A 110 -21.10 -2.89 -6.09
N GLN A 111 -20.30 -3.33 -5.12
CA GLN A 111 -20.36 -2.79 -3.76
C GLN A 111 -19.25 -1.77 -3.56
N VAL A 112 -19.56 -0.62 -3.00
CA VAL A 112 -18.60 0.39 -2.51
C VAL A 112 -18.64 0.40 -1.00
N ILE A 113 -17.51 0.07 -0.36
CA ILE A 113 -17.42 -0.09 1.09
C ILE A 113 -16.28 0.81 1.59
N VAL A 114 -16.57 1.67 2.56
CA VAL A 114 -15.57 2.50 3.22
C VAL A 114 -15.56 2.18 4.71
N ILE A 115 -14.43 1.69 5.19
CA ILE A 115 -14.17 1.37 6.60
C ILE A 115 -13.13 2.36 7.11
N ALA A 116 -13.41 3.04 8.22
CA ALA A 116 -12.45 3.91 8.88
C ALA A 116 -12.12 3.39 10.28
N ASP A 117 -10.84 3.37 10.63
CA ASP A 117 -10.34 2.92 11.92
C ASP A 117 -9.04 3.64 12.28
N THR A 118 -8.58 3.48 13.51
CA THR A 118 -7.20 3.81 13.88
C THR A 118 -6.25 2.76 13.35
N ILE A 119 -5.03 3.16 13.00
CA ILE A 119 -3.99 2.23 12.61
C ILE A 119 -2.67 2.53 13.33
N SER A 120 -2.06 1.47 13.83
CA SER A 120 -0.66 1.44 14.24
C SER A 120 -0.04 0.20 13.59
N LEU A 121 0.54 0.38 12.38
CA LEU A 121 1.06 -0.76 11.61
C LEU A 121 2.27 -1.39 12.31
N TYR A 122 3.16 -0.54 12.83
CA TYR A 122 4.37 -0.95 13.53
C TYR A 122 4.50 -0.23 14.88
N PRO A 123 5.06 -0.88 15.91
CA PRO A 123 5.46 -0.23 17.14
C PRO A 123 6.41 0.93 16.90
N ARG A 124 6.39 1.94 17.78
CA ARG A 124 7.22 3.16 17.66
C ARG A 124 8.71 2.85 17.59
N GLU A 125 9.14 1.82 18.29
CA GLU A 125 10.53 1.39 18.32
C GLU A 125 11.06 1.04 16.92
N PHE A 126 10.23 0.52 16.02
CA PHE A 126 10.64 0.19 14.66
C PHE A 126 10.90 1.42 13.79
N TYR A 127 10.22 2.53 14.07
CA TYR A 127 10.54 3.81 13.41
C TYR A 127 11.83 4.44 13.95
N GLU A 128 12.18 4.19 15.21
CA GLU A 128 13.38 4.72 15.85
C GLU A 128 14.61 3.83 15.61
N GLN A 129 14.46 2.52 15.64
CA GLN A 129 15.56 1.55 15.54
C GLN A 129 15.71 0.96 14.13
N GLY A 130 14.68 0.98 13.32
CA GLY A 130 14.63 0.37 12.00
C GLY A 130 14.16 -1.09 12.01
N LEU A 131 13.67 -1.52 10.86
CA LEU A 131 13.18 -2.88 10.64
C LEU A 131 14.33 -3.84 10.30
N ARG A 132 14.12 -5.09 10.69
CA ARG A 132 14.80 -6.25 10.13
C ARG A 132 13.82 -6.96 9.19
N ILE A 133 14.26 -7.25 7.98
CA ILE A 133 13.44 -7.92 6.98
C ILE A 133 14.21 -9.09 6.35
N VAL A 134 13.47 -9.97 5.66
CA VAL A 134 14.05 -11.09 4.90
C VAL A 134 13.58 -11.05 3.46
N THR A 135 14.35 -11.65 2.56
CA THR A 135 13.91 -11.89 1.19
C THR A 135 13.04 -13.15 1.16
N ALA A 136 11.78 -13.01 0.72
CA ALA A 136 10.88 -14.14 0.55
C ALA A 136 11.32 -15.03 -0.62
N ALA A 137 11.08 -16.35 -0.51
CA ALA A 137 11.18 -17.28 -1.63
C ALA A 137 10.01 -17.10 -2.61
N THR A 138 8.85 -16.69 -2.11
CA THR A 138 7.69 -16.31 -2.92
C THR A 138 8.03 -15.11 -3.79
N GLN A 139 8.05 -15.31 -5.11
CA GLN A 139 8.29 -14.24 -6.07
C GLN A 139 7.07 -13.34 -6.22
N ARG A 140 7.33 -12.07 -6.56
CA ARG A 140 6.28 -11.14 -6.96
C ARG A 140 5.55 -11.65 -8.19
N VAL A 141 4.22 -11.63 -8.17
CA VAL A 141 3.41 -12.05 -9.31
C VAL A 141 3.86 -11.34 -10.59
N HIS A 142 4.04 -12.10 -11.67
CA HIS A 142 4.50 -11.58 -12.94
C HIS A 142 3.46 -10.65 -13.55
N SER A 143 3.88 -9.50 -14.07
CA SER A 143 2.99 -8.48 -14.63
C SER A 143 2.12 -8.97 -15.79
N ALA A 144 2.60 -9.99 -16.55
CA ALA A 144 1.82 -10.61 -17.62
C ALA A 144 0.74 -11.59 -17.10
N ALA A 145 0.84 -12.05 -15.85
CA ALA A 145 -0.18 -12.88 -15.22
C ALA A 145 -1.25 -12.02 -14.52
N LEU A 146 -0.81 -11.14 -13.63
CA LEU A 146 -1.66 -10.17 -12.95
C LEU A 146 -0.79 -8.94 -12.61
N SER A 147 -1.04 -7.83 -13.29
CA SER A 147 -0.21 -6.63 -13.08
C SER A 147 -0.30 -6.12 -11.65
N PRO A 148 0.83 -6.01 -10.91
CA PRO A 148 0.86 -5.42 -9.58
C PRO A 148 0.42 -3.95 -9.50
N ARG A 149 0.37 -3.26 -10.64
CA ARG A 149 -0.17 -1.88 -10.74
C ARG A 149 -1.68 -1.83 -10.50
N ILE A 150 -2.39 -2.96 -10.74
CA ILE A 150 -3.81 -3.10 -10.39
C ILE A 150 -3.89 -3.41 -8.90
N LYS A 151 -4.39 -2.47 -8.11
CA LYS A 151 -4.60 -2.67 -6.67
C LYS A 151 -5.88 -3.49 -6.44
N SER A 152 -5.85 -4.76 -6.89
CA SER A 152 -6.96 -5.70 -6.81
C SER A 152 -7.08 -6.35 -5.43
N LEU A 153 -8.19 -7.05 -5.18
CA LEU A 153 -8.38 -7.85 -3.96
C LEU A 153 -7.54 -9.14 -3.93
N ASN A 154 -6.75 -9.44 -4.97
CA ASN A 154 -5.90 -10.62 -5.07
C ASN A 154 -4.56 -10.42 -4.36
N TYR A 155 -4.56 -10.43 -3.04
CA TYR A 155 -3.37 -10.19 -2.21
C TYR A 155 -2.72 -11.48 -1.67
N LEU A 156 -3.14 -12.65 -2.13
CA LEU A 156 -2.60 -13.92 -1.63
C LEU A 156 -1.09 -14.06 -1.89
N ASN A 157 -0.58 -13.58 -3.04
CA ASN A 157 0.86 -13.55 -3.32
C ASN A 157 1.64 -12.77 -2.24
N ASN A 158 1.12 -11.60 -1.85
CA ASN A 158 1.72 -10.76 -0.79
C ASN A 158 1.61 -11.44 0.59
N ILE A 159 0.47 -12.09 0.88
CA ILE A 159 0.25 -12.82 2.14
C ILE A 159 1.21 -14.00 2.26
N MET A 160 1.48 -14.74 1.19
CA MET A 160 2.43 -15.86 1.20
C MET A 160 3.85 -15.36 1.55
N ALA A 161 4.31 -14.29 0.91
CA ALA A 161 5.59 -13.68 1.25
C ALA A 161 5.61 -13.14 2.70
N LYS A 162 4.49 -12.55 3.17
CA LYS A 162 4.36 -12.08 4.56
C LYS A 162 4.50 -13.22 5.56
N LEU A 163 3.91 -14.39 5.28
CA LEU A 163 4.04 -15.57 6.13
C LEU A 163 5.50 -16.04 6.26
N GLU A 164 6.28 -15.99 5.17
CA GLU A 164 7.71 -16.30 5.23
C GLU A 164 8.48 -15.32 6.11
N GLY A 165 8.17 -14.01 5.99
CA GLY A 165 8.73 -12.99 6.88
C GLY A 165 8.44 -13.26 8.35
N LEU A 166 7.18 -13.55 8.68
CA LEU A 166 6.77 -13.86 10.05
C LEU A 166 7.43 -15.15 10.58
N GLN A 167 7.57 -16.19 9.76
CA GLN A 167 8.27 -17.43 10.13
C GLN A 167 9.77 -17.18 10.41
N ALA A 168 10.38 -16.21 9.72
CA ALA A 168 11.75 -15.79 9.96
C ALA A 168 11.90 -14.81 11.15
N GLY A 169 10.82 -14.52 11.88
CA GLY A 169 10.82 -13.53 12.97
C GLY A 169 10.92 -12.07 12.52
N CYS A 170 10.58 -11.80 11.27
CA CYS A 170 10.56 -10.46 10.70
C CYS A 170 9.12 -9.99 10.45
N VAL A 171 8.88 -8.69 10.62
CA VAL A 171 7.53 -8.12 10.42
C VAL A 171 7.24 -7.79 8.95
N GLU A 172 8.25 -7.87 8.08
CA GLU A 172 8.11 -7.59 6.65
C GLU A 172 9.04 -8.48 5.82
N ALA A 173 8.69 -8.69 4.54
CA ALA A 173 9.51 -9.45 3.61
C ALA A 173 9.65 -8.75 2.26
N LEU A 174 10.87 -8.79 1.73
CA LEU A 174 11.22 -8.30 0.41
C LEU A 174 10.83 -9.35 -0.64
N MET A 175 10.22 -8.92 -1.73
CA MET A 175 9.86 -9.77 -2.86
C MET A 175 10.72 -9.45 -4.07
N LEU A 176 11.25 -10.48 -4.72
CA LEU A 176 11.94 -10.39 -6.00
C LEU A 176 10.99 -10.75 -7.14
N ASN A 177 11.20 -10.16 -8.30
CA ASN A 177 10.52 -10.59 -9.51
C ASN A 177 11.14 -11.87 -10.12
N HIS A 178 10.58 -12.35 -11.22
CA HIS A 178 11.02 -13.56 -11.93
C HIS A 178 12.45 -13.50 -12.49
N LYS A 179 13.05 -12.29 -12.58
CA LYS A 179 14.44 -12.08 -13.00
C LYS A 179 15.43 -12.04 -11.82
N GLY A 180 14.91 -12.15 -10.57
CA GLY A 180 15.72 -11.97 -9.37
C GLY A 180 15.99 -10.51 -9.03
N GLU A 181 15.31 -9.57 -9.68
CA GLU A 181 15.38 -8.15 -9.40
C GLU A 181 14.46 -7.81 -8.23
N VAL A 182 14.82 -6.81 -7.45
CA VAL A 182 14.01 -6.29 -6.35
C VAL A 182 12.73 -5.65 -6.90
N ALA A 183 11.59 -6.09 -6.41
CA ALA A 183 10.31 -5.45 -6.69
C ALA A 183 9.93 -4.51 -5.53
N GLU A 184 9.28 -5.01 -4.53
CA GLU A 184 8.79 -4.27 -3.37
C GLU A 184 8.69 -5.21 -2.15
N CYS A 185 8.29 -4.72 -1.00
CA CYS A 185 7.92 -5.56 0.14
C CYS A 185 6.44 -5.98 0.05
N THR A 186 5.93 -6.69 1.06
CA THR A 186 4.57 -7.27 0.99
C THR A 186 3.47 -6.20 0.97
N GLY A 187 3.71 -5.00 1.52
CA GLY A 187 2.77 -3.89 1.53
C GLY A 187 3.39 -2.53 1.23
N ASP A 188 4.69 -2.47 0.98
CA ASP A 188 5.48 -1.24 0.95
C ASP A 188 6.47 -1.23 -0.21
N ASN A 189 6.73 -0.05 -0.80
CA ASN A 189 7.81 0.13 -1.75
C ASN A 189 9.16 0.28 -1.03
N VAL A 190 10.26 -0.06 -1.70
CA VAL A 190 11.61 -0.01 -1.14
C VAL A 190 12.43 1.10 -1.78
N PHE A 191 13.24 1.75 -0.96
CA PHE A 191 14.25 2.73 -1.37
C PHE A 191 15.60 2.37 -0.75
N VAL A 192 16.69 2.67 -1.47
CA VAL A 192 18.05 2.55 -0.97
C VAL A 192 18.86 3.80 -1.27
N VAL A 193 19.78 4.14 -0.37
CA VAL A 193 20.82 5.15 -0.63
C VAL A 193 22.10 4.42 -1.01
N ARG A 194 22.65 4.76 -2.17
CA ARG A 194 23.88 4.17 -2.67
C ARG A 194 24.69 5.18 -3.48
N GLY A 195 25.94 5.38 -3.12
CA GLY A 195 26.80 6.37 -3.79
C GLY A 195 26.24 7.79 -3.74
N GLY A 196 25.58 8.16 -2.62
CA GLY A 196 24.94 9.45 -2.44
C GLY A 196 23.65 9.67 -3.25
N ARG A 197 23.11 8.62 -3.90
CA ARG A 197 21.87 8.64 -4.68
C ARG A 197 20.78 7.87 -3.98
N LEU A 198 19.54 8.35 -4.10
CA LEU A 198 18.36 7.64 -3.67
C LEU A 198 17.77 6.85 -4.84
N LEU A 199 17.69 5.52 -4.70
CA LEU A 199 17.24 4.62 -5.74
C LEU A 199 16.01 3.84 -5.29
N THR A 200 15.08 3.57 -6.24
CA THR A 200 13.87 2.76 -6.00
C THR A 200 13.55 1.95 -7.26
N PRO A 201 13.00 0.73 -7.15
CA PRO A 201 12.62 -0.06 -8.31
C PRO A 201 11.61 0.67 -9.22
N PRO A 202 11.72 0.52 -10.56
CA PRO A 202 10.77 1.06 -11.52
C PRO A 202 9.48 0.23 -11.58
N PRO A 203 8.39 0.73 -12.19
CA PRO A 203 7.12 0.01 -12.32
C PRO A 203 7.22 -1.36 -13.01
N ASP A 204 8.13 -1.52 -13.97
CA ASP A 204 8.37 -2.78 -14.70
C ASP A 204 9.07 -3.85 -13.86
N ALA A 205 9.65 -3.50 -12.72
CA ALA A 205 10.11 -4.47 -11.73
C ALA A 205 8.94 -5.27 -11.10
N GLY A 206 7.69 -4.85 -11.29
CA GLY A 206 6.49 -5.51 -10.76
C GLY A 206 6.05 -4.92 -9.42
N ILE A 207 6.17 -3.62 -9.27
CA ILE A 207 5.71 -2.88 -8.08
C ILE A 207 4.31 -2.29 -8.26
N LEU A 208 3.66 -1.97 -7.13
CA LEU A 208 2.59 -0.99 -7.10
C LEU A 208 3.21 0.42 -7.10
N GLU A 209 2.70 1.32 -7.92
CA GLU A 209 3.08 2.73 -7.90
C GLU A 209 2.49 3.41 -6.64
N GLY A 210 3.25 3.37 -5.55
CA GLY A 210 2.81 3.84 -4.23
C GLY A 210 2.63 5.36 -4.17
N ILE A 211 1.54 5.83 -3.56
CA ILE A 211 1.29 7.28 -3.38
C ILE A 211 2.34 7.87 -2.42
N THR A 212 2.67 7.16 -1.35
CA THR A 212 3.75 7.56 -0.44
C THR A 212 5.11 7.52 -1.14
N ARG A 213 5.37 6.51 -2.00
CA ARG A 213 6.58 6.44 -2.84
C ARG A 213 6.71 7.71 -3.68
N GLY A 214 5.65 8.09 -4.40
CA GLY A 214 5.64 9.32 -5.22
C GLY A 214 5.92 10.57 -4.39
N ALA A 215 5.27 10.71 -3.23
CA ALA A 215 5.49 11.84 -2.33
C ALA A 215 6.95 11.91 -1.83
N VAL A 216 7.57 10.78 -1.51
CA VAL A 216 8.98 10.72 -1.09
C VAL A 216 9.93 11.10 -2.24
N MET A 217 9.64 10.68 -3.47
CA MET A 217 10.42 11.11 -4.64
C MET A 217 10.34 12.63 -4.86
N GLU A 218 9.15 13.22 -4.74
CA GLU A 218 8.96 14.68 -4.81
C GLU A 218 9.74 15.40 -3.70
N LEU A 219 9.68 14.90 -2.46
CA LEU A 219 10.43 15.45 -1.32
C LEU A 219 11.94 15.36 -1.52
N ALA A 220 12.45 14.24 -2.06
CA ALA A 220 13.85 14.05 -2.37
C ALA A 220 14.32 15.08 -3.41
N HIS A 221 13.57 15.26 -4.50
CA HIS A 221 13.87 16.27 -5.51
C HIS A 221 13.86 17.68 -4.92
N ALA A 222 12.85 18.03 -4.11
CA ALA A 222 12.76 19.34 -3.45
C ALA A 222 13.93 19.56 -2.46
N ALA A 223 14.49 18.49 -1.90
CA ALA A 223 15.65 18.53 -1.02
C ALA A 223 17.01 18.54 -1.75
N GLY A 224 17.00 18.49 -3.09
CA GLY A 224 18.24 18.39 -3.91
C GLY A 224 18.90 17.01 -3.87
N ILE A 225 18.18 15.96 -3.45
CA ILE A 225 18.66 14.58 -3.44
C ILE A 225 18.43 13.98 -4.84
N ASP A 226 19.49 13.44 -5.45
CA ASP A 226 19.40 12.73 -6.75
C ASP A 226 18.60 11.43 -6.55
N CYS A 227 17.30 11.47 -6.84
CA CYS A 227 16.36 10.36 -6.72
C CYS A 227 16.04 9.79 -8.10
N ARG A 228 16.23 8.48 -8.29
CA ARG A 228 16.03 7.80 -9.58
C ARG A 228 15.35 6.45 -9.41
N GLU A 229 14.58 6.08 -10.42
CA GLU A 229 14.19 4.69 -10.63
C GLU A 229 15.36 3.90 -11.21
N ALA A 230 15.63 2.73 -10.66
CA ALA A 230 16.71 1.84 -11.11
C ALA A 230 16.36 0.38 -10.85
N THR A 231 16.78 -0.50 -11.75
CA THR A 231 16.77 -1.94 -11.49
C THR A 231 17.74 -2.24 -10.37
N LEU A 232 17.25 -2.85 -9.30
CA LEU A 232 18.00 -3.22 -8.12
C LEU A 232 18.00 -4.74 -7.95
N THR A 233 19.09 -5.24 -7.38
CA THR A 233 19.26 -6.64 -6.99
C THR A 233 19.54 -6.71 -5.49
N ARG A 234 19.54 -7.91 -4.91
CA ARG A 234 19.95 -8.09 -3.51
C ARG A 234 21.36 -7.56 -3.23
N TYR A 235 22.26 -7.64 -4.22
CA TYR A 235 23.60 -7.04 -4.09
C TYR A 235 23.52 -5.54 -3.80
N ASP A 236 22.66 -4.82 -4.52
CA ASP A 236 22.50 -3.36 -4.35
C ASP A 236 21.95 -3.01 -2.96
N LEU A 237 21.03 -3.84 -2.42
CA LEU A 237 20.50 -3.66 -1.09
C LEU A 237 21.54 -3.97 0.00
N TYR A 238 22.25 -5.10 -0.12
CA TYR A 238 23.26 -5.51 0.88
C TYR A 238 24.45 -4.56 0.96
N THR A 239 24.71 -3.81 -0.11
CA THR A 239 25.83 -2.84 -0.19
C THR A 239 25.35 -1.38 -0.08
N ALA A 240 24.05 -1.17 0.21
CA ALA A 240 23.50 0.15 0.37
C ALA A 240 23.99 0.83 1.67
N GLU A 241 24.05 2.15 1.62
CA GLU A 241 24.37 3.00 2.79
C GLU A 241 23.16 3.11 3.72
N GLU A 242 21.96 3.18 3.15
CA GLU A 242 20.67 3.22 3.84
C GLU A 242 19.62 2.45 3.06
N CYS A 243 18.60 1.93 3.76
CA CYS A 243 17.40 1.37 3.18
C CYS A 243 16.18 1.79 3.98
N PHE A 244 15.06 2.06 3.31
CA PHE A 244 13.78 2.32 3.98
C PHE A 244 12.61 1.87 3.10
N LEU A 245 11.44 1.70 3.72
CA LEU A 245 10.20 1.36 3.04
C LEU A 245 9.23 2.54 3.08
N THR A 246 8.30 2.53 2.13
CA THR A 246 7.22 3.54 2.05
C THR A 246 5.88 2.90 1.76
N GLY A 247 4.87 3.26 2.55
CA GLY A 247 3.50 2.84 2.37
C GLY A 247 2.52 3.77 3.06
N THR A 248 1.25 3.73 2.70
CA THR A 248 0.23 4.60 3.32
C THR A 248 0.11 4.33 4.82
N ALA A 249 0.19 3.07 5.25
CA ALA A 249 0.13 2.68 6.65
C ALA A 249 1.48 2.80 7.35
N ALA A 250 2.58 2.43 6.65
CA ALA A 250 3.94 2.45 7.17
C ALA A 250 4.57 3.85 7.17
N GLU A 251 4.05 4.79 6.36
CA GLU A 251 4.67 6.10 6.10
C GLU A 251 6.08 5.93 5.49
N VAL A 252 7.11 6.37 6.18
CA VAL A 252 8.52 6.15 5.85
C VAL A 252 9.15 5.43 7.05
N ILE A 253 9.62 4.21 6.84
CA ILE A 253 10.18 3.39 7.91
C ILE A 253 11.56 2.84 7.52
N PRO A 254 12.60 3.05 8.36
CA PRO A 254 13.95 2.58 8.04
C PRO A 254 14.06 1.06 8.09
N VAL A 255 14.94 0.50 7.24
CA VAL A 255 15.37 -0.90 7.24
C VAL A 255 16.87 -0.94 7.55
N VAL A 256 17.25 -1.65 8.58
CA VAL A 256 18.63 -1.68 9.09
C VAL A 256 19.30 -3.05 8.92
N GLU A 257 18.51 -4.08 8.58
CA GLU A 257 19.02 -5.43 8.34
C GLU A 257 18.16 -6.15 7.28
N ILE A 258 18.81 -6.81 6.32
CA ILE A 258 18.18 -7.64 5.31
C ILE A 258 18.90 -8.99 5.25
N ASP A 259 18.17 -10.10 5.41
CA ASP A 259 18.71 -11.46 5.38
C ASP A 259 19.90 -11.65 6.35
N GLY A 260 19.82 -11.09 7.56
CA GLY A 260 20.86 -11.13 8.58
C GLY A 260 22.08 -10.25 8.31
N ARG A 261 22.04 -9.39 7.25
CA ARG A 261 23.10 -8.46 6.90
C ARG A 261 22.73 -7.04 7.31
N LYS A 262 23.56 -6.38 8.08
CA LYS A 262 23.38 -4.96 8.41
C LYS A 262 23.47 -4.12 7.14
N ILE A 263 22.58 -3.16 7.00
CA ILE A 263 22.59 -2.16 5.94
C ILE A 263 23.33 -0.93 6.51
N GLY A 264 24.35 -0.47 5.80
CA GLY A 264 25.20 0.63 6.24
C GLY A 264 25.76 0.37 7.63
N SER A 265 25.48 1.27 8.58
CA SER A 265 25.89 1.15 10.00
C SER A 265 25.03 0.16 10.81
N GLY A 266 23.90 -0.30 10.28
CA GLY A 266 22.89 -1.06 11.03
C GLY A 266 21.99 -0.18 11.89
N THR A 267 21.92 1.11 11.59
CA THR A 267 21.04 2.11 12.21
C THR A 267 20.42 3.00 11.14
N PRO A 268 19.26 3.66 11.40
CA PRO A 268 18.65 4.58 10.44
C PRO A 268 19.63 5.67 9.98
N GLY A 269 19.71 5.90 8.68
CA GLY A 269 20.64 6.87 8.11
C GLY A 269 20.07 8.28 8.00
N ALA A 270 20.94 9.24 7.68
CA ALA A 270 20.61 10.67 7.66
C ALA A 270 19.62 11.05 6.56
N VAL A 271 19.70 10.43 5.37
CA VAL A 271 18.78 10.68 4.27
C VAL A 271 17.39 10.19 4.64
N THR A 272 17.29 8.98 5.19
CA THR A 272 16.04 8.40 5.68
C THR A 272 15.41 9.28 6.77
N ALA A 273 16.19 9.70 7.77
CA ALA A 273 15.71 10.57 8.84
C ALA A 273 15.19 11.93 8.31
N ARG A 274 15.91 12.53 7.36
CA ARG A 274 15.48 13.77 6.70
C ARG A 274 14.17 13.60 5.96
N LEU A 275 14.05 12.59 5.09
CA LEU A 275 12.84 12.35 4.30
C LEU A 275 11.64 11.98 5.18
N THR A 276 11.85 11.24 6.28
CA THR A 276 10.82 10.98 7.30
C THR A 276 10.31 12.29 7.92
N ALA A 277 11.21 13.18 8.34
CA ALA A 277 10.84 14.47 8.90
C ALA A 277 10.13 15.37 7.87
N ASP A 278 10.58 15.37 6.61
CA ASP A 278 9.94 16.13 5.53
C ASP A 278 8.56 15.58 5.21
N PHE A 279 8.38 14.26 5.20
CA PHE A 279 7.09 13.60 5.02
C PHE A 279 6.11 13.96 6.15
N HIS A 280 6.55 13.89 7.41
CA HIS A 280 5.71 14.28 8.55
C HIS A 280 5.31 15.76 8.51
N ARG A 281 6.16 16.65 7.98
CA ARG A 281 5.78 18.04 7.74
C ARG A 281 4.80 18.21 6.60
N LEU A 282 4.93 17.41 5.53
CA LEU A 282 4.03 17.45 4.38
C LEU A 282 2.60 17.03 4.75
N VAL A 283 2.45 15.93 5.50
CA VAL A 283 1.12 15.38 5.83
C VAL A 283 0.35 16.19 6.86
N ARG A 284 1.03 17.10 7.58
CA ARG A 284 0.42 17.99 8.60
C ARG A 284 0.13 19.41 8.10
N ARG A 285 0.48 19.73 6.83
CA ARG A 285 0.14 21.00 6.17
C ARG A 285 -1.29 20.98 5.66
#